data_50b510237cb237d61d3325e9ebf309ee
#
_entry.id   50b510237cb237d61d3325e9ebf309ee
#
_cell.length_a   1.000
_cell.length_b   1.000
_cell.length_c   1.000
_cell.angle_alpha   90.00
_cell.angle_beta   90.00
_cell.angle_gamma   90.00
#
_symmetry.space_group_name_H-M   'P 1'
#
loop_
_entity.id
_entity.type
_entity.pdbx_description
1 polymer ?
#
loop_
_entity_poly.entity_id
_entity_poly.type
_entity_poly.pdbx_seq_one_letter_code
_entity_poly.pdbx_strand_id
1 'polypeptide(L)'
;MASYQYVYHMDGVSKTYPGGKKCFENIRLSFLPGVKIGVVGVNGAGKSTLMKIMAGLDTDFTGEAWAAEGAKVGYLPQEPRLDETLTVRENVMLGVASKKAVLDRYNELAMNYSDETADEMAELQDKIDAENLWDLDSQIDVSMEALRCPEDDADVKTLSGGERRRVALCKLLLEAPDMLLLDEPTNHLDAETIAWLQQHLIDYKGTILIVTHDRYFLDDITGWILELDRGRGIPYEGNYSS
;
A
#
# COMPACT_ATOMS: atom_id res chain seq x y z
N MET A 1 -2.26 -6.42 -18.45
CA MET A 1 -2.63 -6.74 -17.06
C MET A 1 -2.28 -8.18 -16.78
N ALA A 2 -1.52 -8.44 -15.72
CA ALA A 2 -1.30 -9.82 -15.32
C ALA A 2 -2.65 -10.43 -14.90
N SER A 3 -3.02 -11.55 -15.51
CA SER A 3 -4.22 -12.28 -15.15
C SER A 3 -3.85 -13.32 -14.10
N TYR A 4 -4.19 -13.07 -12.83
CA TYR A 4 -4.02 -14.01 -11.75
C TYR A 4 -5.34 -14.20 -10.99
N GLN A 5 -5.55 -15.41 -10.46
CA GLN A 5 -6.77 -15.73 -9.70
C GLN A 5 -6.76 -15.09 -8.33
N TYR A 6 -5.61 -15.10 -7.63
CA TYR A 6 -5.41 -14.50 -6.32
C TYR A 6 -4.21 -13.54 -6.37
N VAL A 7 -4.34 -12.38 -5.73
CA VAL A 7 -3.23 -11.43 -5.60
C VAL A 7 -2.21 -11.91 -4.56
N TYR A 8 -2.69 -12.59 -3.52
CA TYR A 8 -1.86 -13.16 -2.46
C TYR A 8 -2.49 -14.44 -1.95
N HIS A 9 -1.64 -15.41 -1.58
CA HIS A 9 -2.08 -16.70 -1.07
C HIS A 9 -1.28 -17.12 0.15
N MET A 10 -1.96 -17.60 1.17
CA MET A 10 -1.37 -18.22 2.36
C MET A 10 -1.96 -19.61 2.58
N ASP A 11 -1.10 -20.59 2.86
CA ASP A 11 -1.50 -21.95 3.19
C ASP A 11 -0.70 -22.50 4.36
N GLY A 12 -1.41 -22.78 5.45
CA GLY A 12 -0.82 -23.37 6.65
C GLY A 12 0.21 -22.47 7.33
N VAL A 13 0.07 -21.16 7.25
CA VAL A 13 1.02 -20.22 7.82
C VAL A 13 0.91 -20.20 9.34
N SER A 14 2.02 -20.51 10.01
CA SER A 14 2.13 -20.50 11.47
C SER A 14 3.37 -19.73 11.90
N LYS A 15 3.25 -18.97 12.96
CA LYS A 15 4.32 -18.16 13.52
C LYS A 15 4.45 -18.38 15.02
N THR A 16 5.67 -18.64 15.44
CA THR A 16 6.04 -18.76 16.87
C THR A 16 7.13 -17.73 17.14
N TYR A 17 6.94 -16.94 18.20
CA TYR A 17 7.95 -15.98 18.64
C TYR A 17 9.16 -16.69 19.28
N PRO A 18 10.33 -16.04 19.31
CA PRO A 18 11.45 -16.52 20.12
C PRO A 18 10.99 -16.75 21.56
N GLY A 19 11.30 -17.92 22.12
CA GLY A 19 10.83 -18.31 23.45
C GLY A 19 9.61 -19.23 23.45
N GLY A 20 9.08 -19.58 22.27
CA GLY A 20 8.07 -20.63 22.10
C GLY A 20 6.60 -20.17 22.20
N LYS A 21 6.34 -18.88 22.38
CA LYS A 21 4.98 -18.35 22.38
C LYS A 21 4.40 -18.34 20.97
N LYS A 22 3.28 -19.00 20.75
CA LYS A 22 2.58 -18.97 19.46
C LYS A 22 1.99 -17.60 19.18
N CYS A 23 2.23 -17.09 17.98
CA CYS A 23 1.61 -15.86 17.46
C CYS A 23 0.28 -16.19 16.79
N PHE A 24 0.31 -17.05 15.79
CA PHE A 24 -0.86 -17.61 15.11
C PHE A 24 -0.50 -18.96 14.48
N GLU A 25 -1.52 -19.72 14.11
CA GLU A 25 -1.37 -21.08 13.63
C GLU A 25 -2.28 -21.37 12.44
N ASN A 26 -1.73 -22.05 11.43
CA ASN A 26 -2.45 -22.63 10.30
C ASN A 26 -3.39 -21.65 9.58
N ILE A 27 -2.92 -20.46 9.28
CA ILE A 27 -3.70 -19.49 8.52
C ILE A 27 -3.75 -19.90 7.04
N ARG A 28 -4.98 -20.02 6.52
CA ARG A 28 -5.27 -20.31 5.11
C ARG A 28 -6.15 -19.23 4.56
N LEU A 29 -5.61 -18.41 3.66
CA LEU A 29 -6.34 -17.31 3.06
C LEU A 29 -5.86 -17.08 1.64
N SER A 30 -6.83 -16.81 0.76
CA SER A 30 -6.56 -16.40 -0.62
C SER A 30 -7.25 -15.06 -0.84
N PHE A 31 -6.49 -14.08 -1.29
CA PHE A 31 -6.98 -12.72 -1.48
C PHE A 31 -7.28 -12.47 -2.95
N LEU A 32 -8.56 -12.24 -3.25
CA LEU A 32 -9.00 -11.90 -4.60
C LEU A 32 -8.56 -10.48 -4.98
N PRO A 33 -8.29 -10.22 -6.27
CA PRO A 33 -8.01 -8.87 -6.73
C PRO A 33 -9.16 -7.90 -6.39
N GLY A 34 -8.82 -6.74 -5.85
CA GLY A 34 -9.78 -5.70 -5.52
C GLY A 34 -10.53 -5.88 -4.20
N VAL A 35 -10.30 -6.97 -3.46
CA VAL A 35 -10.94 -7.18 -2.16
C VAL A 35 -10.35 -6.24 -1.11
N LYS A 36 -11.20 -5.74 -0.20
CA LYS A 36 -10.81 -4.82 0.86
C LYS A 36 -11.16 -5.43 2.22
N ILE A 37 -10.14 -5.68 3.02
CA ILE A 37 -10.21 -6.47 4.24
C ILE A 37 -9.72 -5.66 5.43
N GLY A 38 -10.54 -5.59 6.48
CA GLY A 38 -10.12 -5.08 7.79
C GLY A 38 -9.63 -6.23 8.66
N VAL A 39 -8.49 -6.04 9.34
CA VAL A 39 -7.96 -7.01 10.30
C VAL A 39 -8.25 -6.51 11.70
N VAL A 40 -8.93 -7.36 12.47
CA VAL A 40 -9.29 -7.09 13.86
C VAL A 40 -8.72 -8.18 14.77
N GLY A 41 -8.67 -7.88 16.05
CA GLY A 41 -8.16 -8.80 17.07
C GLY A 41 -7.62 -8.02 18.26
N VAL A 42 -7.43 -8.71 19.38
CA VAL A 42 -6.85 -8.10 20.58
C VAL A 42 -5.39 -7.71 20.34
N ASN A 43 -4.90 -6.73 21.08
CA ASN A 43 -3.49 -6.35 21.05
C ASN A 43 -2.59 -7.55 21.35
N GLY A 44 -1.55 -7.73 20.56
CA GLY A 44 -0.66 -8.88 20.65
C GLY A 44 -1.15 -10.13 19.92
N ALA A 45 -2.26 -10.04 19.17
CA ALA A 45 -2.79 -11.15 18.38
C ALA A 45 -2.02 -11.45 17.08
N GLY A 46 -0.96 -10.69 16.80
CA GLY A 46 -0.12 -10.94 15.64
C GLY A 46 -0.49 -10.17 14.38
N LYS A 47 -1.34 -9.14 14.48
CA LYS A 47 -1.78 -8.35 13.32
C LYS A 47 -0.61 -7.74 12.55
N SER A 48 0.29 -7.05 13.25
CA SER A 48 1.49 -6.46 12.61
C SER A 48 2.45 -7.52 12.08
N THR A 49 2.58 -8.64 12.77
CA THR A 49 3.42 -9.77 12.34
C THR A 49 2.89 -10.39 11.05
N LEU A 50 1.58 -10.57 10.94
CA LEU A 50 0.94 -11.05 9.71
C LEU A 50 1.26 -10.13 8.53
N MET A 51 1.14 -8.82 8.72
CA MET A 51 1.48 -7.84 7.68
C MET A 51 2.95 -7.90 7.28
N LYS A 52 3.86 -8.07 8.22
CA LYS A 52 5.29 -8.21 7.93
C LYS A 52 5.59 -9.47 7.11
N ILE A 53 4.91 -10.57 7.40
CA ILE A 53 5.02 -11.79 6.59
C ILE A 53 4.52 -11.52 5.17
N MET A 54 3.36 -10.90 5.02
CA MET A 54 2.78 -10.58 3.72
C MET A 54 3.62 -9.59 2.92
N ALA A 55 4.31 -8.69 3.61
CA ALA A 55 5.23 -7.72 3.00
C ALA A 55 6.60 -8.34 2.62
N GLY A 56 6.87 -9.58 3.01
CA GLY A 56 8.15 -10.23 2.78
C GLY A 56 9.26 -9.81 3.74
N LEU A 57 8.93 -9.09 4.82
CA LEU A 57 9.90 -8.62 5.81
C LEU A 57 10.20 -9.66 6.90
N ASP A 58 9.23 -10.51 7.22
CA ASP A 58 9.41 -11.62 8.16
C ASP A 58 9.29 -12.92 7.37
N THR A 59 10.39 -13.65 7.28
CA THR A 59 10.49 -14.93 6.57
C THR A 59 10.58 -16.12 7.53
N ASP A 60 10.59 -15.87 8.83
CA ASP A 60 10.66 -16.89 9.87
C ASP A 60 9.26 -17.37 10.27
N PHE A 61 8.69 -18.20 9.42
CA PHE A 61 7.38 -18.82 9.62
C PHE A 61 7.34 -20.19 8.94
N THR A 62 6.36 -21.01 9.29
CA THR A 62 6.08 -22.28 8.60
C THR A 62 4.85 -22.14 7.71
N GLY A 63 4.74 -23.00 6.70
CA GLY A 63 3.70 -22.90 5.69
C GLY A 63 4.15 -22.10 4.46
N GLU A 64 3.21 -21.76 3.61
CA GLU A 64 3.45 -21.02 2.36
C GLU A 64 2.72 -19.68 2.37
N ALA A 65 3.43 -18.63 1.99
CA ALA A 65 2.87 -17.29 1.81
C ALA A 65 3.57 -16.64 0.61
N TRP A 66 2.78 -16.27 -0.40
CA TRP A 66 3.33 -15.68 -1.62
C TRP A 66 2.34 -14.76 -2.33
N ALA A 67 2.88 -13.72 -2.95
CA ALA A 67 2.15 -12.87 -3.87
C ALA A 67 2.13 -13.50 -5.27
N ALA A 68 1.09 -13.22 -6.05
CA ALA A 68 1.02 -13.65 -7.43
C ALA A 68 2.20 -13.09 -8.23
N GLU A 69 2.63 -13.84 -9.25
CA GLU A 69 3.72 -13.39 -10.12
C GLU A 69 3.35 -12.04 -10.77
N GLY A 70 4.26 -11.07 -10.65
CA GLY A 70 4.06 -9.72 -11.16
C GLY A 70 3.19 -8.81 -10.28
N ALA A 71 2.57 -9.32 -9.22
CA ALA A 71 1.83 -8.50 -8.28
C ALA A 71 2.77 -7.75 -7.34
N LYS A 72 2.53 -6.45 -7.18
CA LYS A 72 3.31 -5.59 -6.27
C LYS A 72 2.56 -5.43 -4.96
N VAL A 73 3.28 -5.64 -3.85
CA VAL A 73 2.77 -5.47 -2.50
C VAL A 73 3.45 -4.25 -1.87
N GLY A 74 2.66 -3.29 -1.42
CA GLY A 74 3.14 -2.12 -0.70
C GLY A 74 2.72 -2.17 0.77
N TYR A 75 3.60 -1.75 1.65
CA TYR A 75 3.40 -1.84 3.09
C TYR A 75 3.70 -0.53 3.80
N LEU A 76 2.75 -0.06 4.61
CA LEU A 76 2.94 1.05 5.53
C LEU A 76 3.08 0.50 6.96
N PRO A 77 4.30 0.43 7.52
CA PRO A 77 4.51 0.02 8.91
C PRO A 77 4.10 1.13 9.88
N GLN A 78 4.04 0.82 11.18
CA GLN A 78 3.77 1.84 12.20
C GLN A 78 4.85 2.92 12.26
N GLU A 79 6.10 2.56 12.03
CA GLU A 79 7.24 3.49 12.00
C GLU A 79 7.96 3.40 10.65
N PRO A 80 7.44 4.09 9.61
CA PRO A 80 8.05 4.05 8.29
C PRO A 80 9.38 4.81 8.27
N ARG A 81 10.29 4.33 7.41
CA ARG A 81 11.59 4.98 7.15
C ARG A 81 11.56 5.71 5.83
N LEU A 82 12.13 6.91 5.82
CA LEU A 82 12.34 7.70 4.62
C LEU A 82 13.85 7.78 4.33
N ASP A 83 14.18 8.07 3.07
CA ASP A 83 15.57 8.33 2.69
C ASP A 83 15.99 9.71 3.20
N GLU A 84 16.88 9.74 4.19
CA GLU A 84 17.32 10.98 4.83
C GLU A 84 18.26 11.82 3.97
N THR A 85 18.73 11.27 2.84
CA THR A 85 19.55 12.01 1.86
C THR A 85 18.71 12.80 0.87
N LEU A 86 17.40 12.60 0.87
CA LEU A 86 16.45 13.23 -0.03
C LEU A 86 15.52 14.20 0.71
N THR A 87 14.96 15.14 -0.02
CA THR A 87 13.91 16.04 0.49
C THR A 87 12.58 15.28 0.66
N VAL A 88 11.59 15.94 1.24
CA VAL A 88 10.21 15.38 1.36
C VAL A 88 9.66 15.05 -0.03
N ARG A 89 9.70 16.01 -0.95
CA ARG A 89 9.17 15.77 -2.32
C ARG A 89 9.93 14.68 -3.04
N GLU A 90 11.24 14.63 -2.95
CA GLU A 90 12.05 13.59 -3.57
C GLU A 90 11.71 12.20 -3.00
N ASN A 91 11.43 12.08 -1.70
CA ASN A 91 10.94 10.82 -1.11
C ASN A 91 9.59 10.39 -1.72
N VAL A 92 8.64 11.32 -1.84
CA VAL A 92 7.33 11.04 -2.46
C VAL A 92 7.51 10.61 -3.91
N MET A 93 8.40 11.26 -4.64
CA MET A 93 8.68 10.97 -6.05
C MET A 93 9.29 9.58 -6.28
N LEU A 94 9.92 8.97 -5.28
CA LEU A 94 10.37 7.59 -5.38
C LEU A 94 9.21 6.62 -5.68
N GLY A 95 8.03 6.91 -5.16
CA GLY A 95 6.83 6.10 -5.42
C GLY A 95 6.34 6.15 -6.86
N VAL A 96 6.65 7.21 -7.59
CA VAL A 96 6.23 7.40 -8.99
C VAL A 96 7.39 7.29 -9.99
N ALA A 97 8.53 6.77 -9.56
CA ALA A 97 9.74 6.72 -10.38
C ALA A 97 9.51 6.00 -11.72
N SER A 98 8.80 4.87 -11.72
CA SER A 98 8.48 4.13 -12.94
C SER A 98 7.54 4.90 -13.87
N LYS A 99 6.56 5.61 -13.30
CA LYS A 99 5.63 6.46 -14.06
C LYS A 99 6.34 7.64 -14.68
N LYS A 100 7.23 8.28 -13.92
CA LYS A 100 8.05 9.37 -14.42
C LYS A 100 8.98 8.92 -15.54
N ALA A 101 9.57 7.72 -15.42
CA ALA A 101 10.42 7.15 -16.45
C ALA A 101 9.68 6.99 -17.78
N VAL A 102 8.41 6.61 -17.77
CA VAL A 102 7.55 6.52 -18.95
C VAL A 102 7.39 7.89 -19.62
N LEU A 103 7.08 8.92 -18.83
CA LEU A 103 6.97 10.30 -19.34
C LEU A 103 8.29 10.82 -19.92
N ASP A 104 9.40 10.61 -19.22
CA ASP A 104 10.72 11.07 -19.64
C ASP A 104 11.13 10.38 -20.95
N ARG A 105 10.89 9.08 -21.07
CA ARG A 105 11.17 8.33 -22.29
C ARG A 105 10.32 8.82 -23.47
N TYR A 106 9.02 9.04 -23.24
CA TYR A 106 8.15 9.61 -24.28
C TYR A 106 8.64 10.97 -24.76
N ASN A 107 8.99 11.86 -23.84
CA ASN A 107 9.48 13.19 -24.18
C ASN A 107 10.81 13.14 -24.93
N GLU A 108 11.71 12.24 -24.55
CA GLU A 108 12.98 12.02 -25.27
C GLU A 108 12.73 11.59 -26.72
N LEU A 109 11.82 10.63 -26.92
CA LEU A 109 11.47 10.16 -28.26
C LEU A 109 10.75 11.24 -29.07
N ALA A 110 9.92 12.07 -28.44
CA ALA A 110 9.23 13.17 -29.10
C ALA A 110 10.21 14.26 -29.59
N MET A 111 11.27 14.53 -28.82
CA MET A 111 12.31 15.48 -29.20
C MET A 111 13.20 14.95 -30.34
N ASN A 112 13.39 13.66 -30.43
CA ASN A 112 14.23 12.98 -31.40
C ASN A 112 13.41 12.00 -32.26
N TYR A 113 12.27 12.45 -32.77
CA TYR A 113 11.35 11.60 -33.53
C TYR A 113 12.03 10.93 -34.72
N SER A 114 11.80 9.61 -34.84
CA SER A 114 12.18 8.84 -36.01
C SER A 114 11.14 7.75 -36.28
N ASP A 115 11.07 7.26 -37.51
CA ASP A 115 10.14 6.19 -37.88
C ASP A 115 10.48 4.88 -37.15
N GLU A 116 11.74 4.70 -36.75
CA GLU A 116 12.19 3.49 -35.99
C GLU A 116 11.62 3.45 -34.57
N THR A 117 11.31 4.60 -33.97
CA THR A 117 10.80 4.72 -32.60
C THR A 117 9.30 5.01 -32.53
N ALA A 118 8.62 5.08 -33.67
CA ALA A 118 7.20 5.44 -33.71
C ALA A 118 6.32 4.43 -32.94
N ASP A 119 6.58 3.14 -33.03
CA ASP A 119 5.82 2.11 -32.32
C ASP A 119 6.03 2.20 -30.81
N GLU A 120 7.26 2.42 -30.36
CA GLU A 120 7.57 2.63 -28.94
C GLU A 120 6.84 3.86 -28.39
N MET A 121 6.85 4.97 -29.16
CA MET A 121 6.11 6.18 -28.76
C MET A 121 4.61 5.92 -28.62
N ALA A 122 4.02 5.18 -29.55
CA ALA A 122 2.60 4.85 -29.50
C ALA A 122 2.25 4.02 -28.26
N GLU A 123 3.06 3.04 -27.92
CA GLU A 123 2.88 2.22 -26.70
C GLU A 123 3.00 3.06 -25.43
N LEU A 124 4.00 3.95 -25.37
CA LEU A 124 4.17 4.85 -24.24
C LEU A 124 3.01 5.83 -24.11
N GLN A 125 2.52 6.37 -25.23
CA GLN A 125 1.36 7.27 -25.23
C GLN A 125 0.12 6.59 -24.71
N ASP A 126 -0.16 5.36 -25.14
CA ASP A 126 -1.30 4.59 -24.66
C ASP A 126 -1.23 4.39 -23.14
N LYS A 127 -0.06 4.11 -22.62
CA LYS A 127 0.17 3.94 -21.18
C LYS A 127 -0.01 5.25 -20.42
N ILE A 128 0.52 6.37 -20.94
CA ILE A 128 0.36 7.69 -20.36
C ILE A 128 -1.12 8.09 -20.30
N ASP A 129 -1.86 7.85 -21.39
CA ASP A 129 -3.28 8.17 -21.46
C ASP A 129 -4.11 7.28 -20.51
N ALA A 130 -3.81 5.99 -20.46
CA ALA A 130 -4.54 5.03 -19.60
C ALA A 130 -4.39 5.34 -18.11
N GLU A 131 -3.23 5.82 -17.67
CA GLU A 131 -2.91 6.14 -16.27
C GLU A 131 -2.97 7.65 -15.98
N ASN A 132 -3.34 8.47 -16.95
CA ASN A 132 -3.37 9.93 -16.86
C ASN A 132 -2.03 10.54 -16.37
N LEU A 133 -0.92 10.04 -16.88
CA LEU A 133 0.41 10.47 -16.42
C LEU A 133 0.77 11.89 -16.87
N TRP A 134 0.05 12.49 -17.82
CA TRP A 134 0.23 13.91 -18.19
C TRP A 134 0.04 14.84 -16.99
N ASP A 135 -0.83 14.47 -16.06
CA ASP A 135 -1.15 15.22 -14.85
C ASP A 135 -0.38 14.72 -13.61
N LEU A 136 0.72 14.00 -13.78
CA LEU A 136 1.44 13.36 -12.67
C LEU A 136 1.86 14.37 -11.60
N ASP A 137 2.44 15.52 -12.00
CA ASP A 137 2.85 16.55 -11.04
C ASP A 137 1.66 17.10 -10.24
N SER A 138 0.53 17.31 -10.89
CA SER A 138 -0.70 17.74 -10.24
C SER A 138 -1.23 16.68 -9.26
N GLN A 139 -1.18 15.41 -9.64
CA GLN A 139 -1.58 14.30 -8.75
C GLN A 139 -0.71 14.24 -7.50
N ILE A 140 0.59 14.46 -7.65
CA ILE A 140 1.54 14.52 -6.54
C ILE A 140 1.18 15.69 -5.61
N ASP A 141 1.00 16.88 -6.16
CA ASP A 141 0.67 18.07 -5.38
C ASP A 141 -0.65 17.92 -4.62
N VAL A 142 -1.69 17.42 -5.26
CA VAL A 142 -3.00 17.16 -4.64
C VAL A 142 -2.87 16.18 -3.47
N SER A 143 -2.15 15.09 -3.66
CA SER A 143 -1.97 14.07 -2.63
C SER A 143 -1.14 14.58 -1.45
N MET A 144 -0.06 15.31 -1.72
CA MET A 144 0.78 15.90 -0.69
C MET A 144 0.02 16.93 0.15
N GLU A 145 -0.79 17.77 -0.49
CA GLU A 145 -1.64 18.75 0.19
C GLU A 145 -2.72 18.06 1.03
N ALA A 146 -3.43 17.09 0.46
CA ALA A 146 -4.50 16.36 1.15
C ALA A 146 -4.00 15.64 2.40
N LEU A 147 -2.82 15.03 2.32
CA LEU A 147 -2.19 14.35 3.45
C LEU A 147 -1.38 15.28 4.36
N ARG A 148 -1.39 16.58 4.07
CA ARG A 148 -0.67 17.59 4.86
C ARG A 148 0.79 17.23 5.06
N CYS A 149 1.44 16.83 3.98
CA CYS A 149 2.88 16.61 3.99
C CYS A 149 3.62 17.89 4.32
N PRO A 150 4.80 17.81 4.96
CA PRO A 150 5.67 18.97 5.17
C PRO A 150 6.06 19.64 3.84
N GLU A 151 6.69 20.82 3.93
CA GLU A 151 7.19 21.54 2.77
C GLU A 151 8.07 20.66 1.88
N ASP A 152 8.01 20.86 0.58
CA ASP A 152 8.69 20.05 -0.44
C ASP A 152 10.19 19.88 -0.18
N ASP A 153 10.85 20.93 0.27
CA ASP A 153 12.31 20.99 0.51
C ASP A 153 12.70 20.75 1.98
N ALA A 154 11.74 20.38 2.83
CA ALA A 154 12.03 20.14 4.24
C ALA A 154 13.05 19.00 4.43
N ASP A 155 13.90 19.15 5.44
CA ASP A 155 14.87 18.13 5.82
C ASP A 155 14.15 16.98 6.54
N VAL A 156 14.20 15.81 5.95
CA VAL A 156 13.55 14.60 6.47
C VAL A 156 14.01 14.26 7.88
N LYS A 157 15.28 14.58 8.24
CA LYS A 157 15.83 14.32 9.57
C LYS A 157 15.10 15.07 10.68
N THR A 158 14.50 16.23 10.35
CA THR A 158 13.82 17.09 11.33
C THR A 158 12.33 16.78 11.50
N LEU A 159 11.80 15.85 10.72
CA LEU A 159 10.38 15.53 10.75
C LEU A 159 9.97 14.76 12.01
N SER A 160 8.78 15.06 12.52
CA SER A 160 8.13 14.25 13.55
C SER A 160 7.75 12.87 13.02
N GLY A 161 7.44 11.94 13.92
CA GLY A 161 6.94 10.62 13.54
C GLY A 161 5.66 10.70 12.68
N GLY A 162 4.73 11.58 13.05
CA GLY A 162 3.49 11.79 12.29
C GLY A 162 3.74 12.36 10.90
N GLU A 163 4.65 13.31 10.77
CA GLU A 163 5.05 13.87 9.48
C GLU A 163 5.71 12.81 8.58
N ARG A 164 6.60 11.99 9.12
CA ARG A 164 7.21 10.87 8.38
C ARG A 164 6.16 9.88 7.88
N ARG A 165 5.17 9.56 8.71
CA ARG A 165 4.07 8.65 8.32
C ARG A 165 3.25 9.22 7.18
N ARG A 166 2.92 10.50 7.21
CA ARG A 166 2.14 11.15 6.14
C ARG A 166 2.90 11.15 4.81
N VAL A 167 4.20 11.41 4.84
CA VAL A 167 5.06 11.36 3.65
C VAL A 167 5.13 9.93 3.10
N ALA A 168 5.36 8.94 3.96
CA ALA A 168 5.43 7.54 3.57
C ALA A 168 4.10 7.03 3.01
N LEU A 169 2.98 7.43 3.61
CA LEU A 169 1.63 7.09 3.12
C LEU A 169 1.39 7.73 1.74
N CYS A 170 1.75 8.98 1.57
CA CYS A 170 1.62 9.68 0.28
C CYS A 170 2.39 8.95 -0.82
N LYS A 171 3.64 8.62 -0.57
CA LYS A 171 4.48 7.84 -1.50
C LYS A 171 3.82 6.52 -1.88
N LEU A 172 3.33 5.78 -0.90
CA LEU A 172 2.72 4.46 -1.10
C LEU A 172 1.43 4.54 -1.93
N LEU A 173 0.57 5.51 -1.63
CA LEU A 173 -0.68 5.68 -2.38
C LEU A 173 -0.43 6.09 -3.83
N LEU A 174 0.57 6.92 -4.09
CA LEU A 174 0.97 7.32 -5.45
C LEU A 174 1.61 6.17 -6.22
N GLU A 175 2.33 5.29 -5.54
CA GLU A 175 2.88 4.07 -6.15
C GLU A 175 1.77 3.15 -6.63
N ALA A 176 0.63 3.13 -5.94
CA ALA A 176 -0.55 2.36 -6.26
C ALA A 176 -0.26 0.87 -6.53
N PRO A 177 0.33 0.14 -5.57
CA PRO A 177 0.61 -1.28 -5.74
C PRO A 177 -0.67 -2.11 -5.89
N ASP A 178 -0.54 -3.35 -6.36
CA ASP A 178 -1.67 -4.27 -6.53
C ASP A 178 -2.31 -4.67 -5.19
N MET A 179 -1.53 -4.65 -4.13
CA MET A 179 -1.98 -4.89 -2.76
C MET A 179 -1.35 -3.90 -1.80
N LEU A 180 -2.21 -3.23 -1.02
CA LEU A 180 -1.83 -2.32 0.05
C LEU A 180 -1.97 -3.00 1.41
N LEU A 181 -0.92 -2.93 2.21
CA LEU A 181 -0.92 -3.36 3.61
C LEU A 181 -0.75 -2.12 4.48
N LEU A 182 -1.80 -1.72 5.21
CA LEU A 182 -1.81 -0.49 5.99
C LEU A 182 -1.95 -0.81 7.48
N ASP A 183 -0.92 -0.49 8.26
CA ASP A 183 -0.91 -0.68 9.71
C ASP A 183 -1.19 0.65 10.41
N GLU A 184 -2.39 0.77 10.99
CA GLU A 184 -2.89 1.97 11.67
C GLU A 184 -2.73 3.26 10.83
N PRO A 185 -3.30 3.30 9.59
CA PRO A 185 -3.04 4.43 8.68
C PRO A 185 -3.65 5.75 9.14
N THR A 186 -4.63 5.73 10.04
CA THR A 186 -5.30 6.94 10.54
C THR A 186 -4.61 7.59 11.74
N ASN A 187 -3.61 6.94 12.33
CA ASN A 187 -2.88 7.50 13.46
C ASN A 187 -2.21 8.83 13.09
N HIS A 188 -2.35 9.82 13.96
CA HIS A 188 -1.81 11.16 13.80
C HIS A 188 -2.37 11.96 12.61
N LEU A 189 -3.53 11.53 12.07
CA LEU A 189 -4.26 12.28 11.06
C LEU A 189 -5.42 13.04 11.69
N ASP A 190 -5.71 14.24 11.18
CA ASP A 190 -6.92 14.96 11.54
C ASP A 190 -8.15 14.44 10.78
N ALA A 191 -9.34 14.90 11.19
CA ALA A 191 -10.60 14.43 10.64
C ALA A 191 -10.72 14.65 9.12
N GLU A 192 -10.23 15.76 8.63
CA GLU A 192 -10.31 16.13 7.21
C GLU A 192 -9.38 15.22 6.36
N THR A 193 -8.18 14.98 6.85
CA THR A 193 -7.22 14.06 6.22
C THR A 193 -7.74 12.62 6.23
N ILE A 194 -8.34 12.17 7.33
CA ILE A 194 -8.96 10.85 7.43
C ILE A 194 -10.08 10.70 6.41
N ALA A 195 -10.94 11.71 6.26
CA ALA A 195 -12.04 11.68 5.28
C ALA A 195 -11.52 11.56 3.85
N TRP A 196 -10.47 12.29 3.50
CA TRP A 196 -9.83 12.17 2.19
C TRP A 196 -9.23 10.79 1.96
N LEU A 197 -8.50 10.26 2.95
CA LEU A 197 -7.90 8.94 2.88
C LEU A 197 -8.97 7.84 2.73
N GLN A 198 -10.04 7.92 3.49
CA GLN A 198 -11.16 6.99 3.42
C GLN A 198 -11.73 6.94 2.00
N GLN A 199 -12.01 8.08 1.39
CA GLN A 199 -12.54 8.14 0.04
C GLN A 199 -11.54 7.61 -0.98
N HIS A 200 -10.26 7.92 -0.82
CA HIS A 200 -9.20 7.40 -1.68
C HIS A 200 -9.13 5.87 -1.65
N LEU A 201 -9.26 5.28 -0.46
CA LEU A 201 -9.24 3.82 -0.29
C LEU A 201 -10.52 3.14 -0.77
N ILE A 202 -11.68 3.79 -0.63
CA ILE A 202 -12.93 3.30 -1.22
C ILE A 202 -12.81 3.17 -2.74
N ASP A 203 -12.22 4.17 -3.39
CA ASP A 203 -12.04 4.23 -4.84
C ASP A 203 -10.82 3.45 -5.33
N TYR A 204 -9.99 2.96 -4.43
CA TYR A 204 -8.78 2.22 -4.77
C TYR A 204 -9.09 0.91 -5.47
N LYS A 205 -8.46 0.66 -6.62
CA LYS A 205 -8.75 -0.51 -7.45
C LYS A 205 -8.04 -1.78 -7.00
N GLY A 206 -6.94 -1.65 -6.27
CA GLY A 206 -6.18 -2.80 -5.77
C GLY A 206 -6.80 -3.42 -4.52
N THR A 207 -6.19 -4.52 -4.09
CA THR A 207 -6.53 -5.21 -2.85
C THR A 207 -5.97 -4.43 -1.66
N ILE A 208 -6.74 -4.31 -0.57
CA ILE A 208 -6.32 -3.59 0.63
C ILE A 208 -6.50 -4.46 1.86
N LEU A 209 -5.49 -4.50 2.71
CA LEU A 209 -5.55 -5.05 4.05
C LEU A 209 -5.23 -3.95 5.06
N ILE A 210 -6.17 -3.65 5.95
CA ILE A 210 -6.06 -2.56 6.92
C ILE A 210 -6.14 -3.08 8.33
N VAL A 211 -5.16 -2.73 9.16
CA VAL A 211 -5.21 -2.90 10.61
C VAL A 211 -5.48 -1.52 11.22
N THR A 212 -6.58 -1.37 11.94
CA THR A 212 -6.90 -0.13 12.68
C THR A 212 -7.90 -0.40 13.79
N HIS A 213 -7.89 0.44 14.82
CA HIS A 213 -8.91 0.49 15.87
C HIS A 213 -10.08 1.40 15.51
N ASP A 214 -10.00 2.13 14.43
CA ASP A 214 -11.05 3.02 13.94
C ASP A 214 -12.11 2.23 13.16
N ARG A 215 -13.19 1.87 13.85
CA ARG A 215 -14.29 1.06 13.30
C ARG A 215 -15.02 1.77 12.17
N TYR A 216 -15.25 3.07 12.31
CA TYR A 216 -15.96 3.87 11.31
C TYR A 216 -15.17 3.93 10.02
N PHE A 217 -13.84 4.03 10.14
CA PHE A 217 -12.96 4.00 8.99
C PHE A 217 -13.04 2.68 8.23
N LEU A 218 -13.07 1.55 8.94
CA LEU A 218 -13.17 0.22 8.32
C LEU A 218 -14.53 -0.02 7.65
N ASP A 219 -15.63 0.38 8.29
CA ASP A 219 -16.99 0.04 7.85
C ASP A 219 -17.31 0.53 6.45
N ASP A 220 -16.81 1.72 6.07
CA ASP A 220 -17.08 2.29 4.75
C ASP A 220 -16.15 1.75 3.65
N ILE A 221 -15.00 1.19 4.02
CA ILE A 221 -13.98 0.72 3.07
C ILE A 221 -14.09 -0.79 2.83
N THR A 222 -14.26 -1.57 3.89
CA THR A 222 -14.04 -3.02 3.85
C THR A 222 -15.34 -3.80 3.63
N GLY A 223 -15.26 -4.83 2.76
CA GLY A 223 -16.32 -5.82 2.57
C GLY A 223 -16.05 -7.14 3.30
N TRP A 224 -14.87 -7.28 3.90
CA TRP A 224 -14.47 -8.47 4.64
C TRP A 224 -13.73 -8.08 5.92
N ILE A 225 -13.90 -8.88 6.96
CA ILE A 225 -13.15 -8.75 8.21
C ILE A 225 -12.39 -10.05 8.45
N LEU A 226 -11.10 -9.92 8.72
CA LEU A 226 -10.26 -11.02 9.20
C LEU A 226 -10.05 -10.85 10.70
N GLU A 227 -10.61 -11.77 11.48
CA GLU A 227 -10.39 -11.78 12.92
C GLU A 227 -9.22 -12.69 13.28
N LEU A 228 -8.24 -12.15 14.00
CA LEU A 228 -7.18 -12.93 14.63
C LEU A 228 -7.56 -13.16 16.08
N ASP A 229 -8.10 -14.35 16.37
CA ASP A 229 -8.49 -14.76 17.72
C ASP A 229 -7.78 -16.04 18.11
N ARG A 230 -7.17 -16.04 19.29
CA ARG A 230 -6.47 -17.19 19.87
C ARG A 230 -5.52 -17.91 18.90
N GLY A 231 -4.82 -17.12 18.11
CA GLY A 231 -3.87 -17.63 17.12
C GLY A 231 -4.49 -18.17 15.84
N ARG A 232 -5.77 -17.96 15.60
CA ARG A 232 -6.47 -18.39 14.39
C ARG A 232 -6.91 -17.18 13.57
N GLY A 233 -6.86 -17.30 12.24
CA GLY A 233 -7.41 -16.31 11.32
C GLY A 233 -8.77 -16.75 10.80
N ILE A 234 -9.81 -16.00 11.10
CA ILE A 234 -11.20 -16.31 10.73
C ILE A 234 -11.74 -15.19 9.87
N PRO A 235 -11.99 -15.43 8.56
CA PRO A 235 -12.58 -14.43 7.68
C PRO A 235 -14.09 -14.36 7.81
N TYR A 236 -14.64 -13.14 7.82
CA TYR A 236 -16.07 -12.88 7.77
C TYR A 236 -16.40 -11.92 6.63
N GLU A 237 -17.43 -12.26 5.86
CA GLU A 237 -17.99 -11.33 4.87
C GLU A 237 -18.81 -10.25 5.57
N GLY A 238 -18.63 -9.01 5.16
CA GLY A 238 -19.30 -7.86 5.74
C GLY A 238 -18.32 -6.81 6.25
N ASN A 239 -18.85 -5.80 6.93
CA ASN A 239 -18.06 -4.78 7.58
C ASN A 239 -17.98 -5.03 9.10
N TYR A 240 -17.31 -4.14 9.83
CA TYR A 240 -17.10 -4.29 11.29
C TYR A 240 -18.41 -4.27 12.07
N SER A 241 -19.43 -3.59 11.59
CA SER A 241 -20.73 -3.42 12.27
C SER A 241 -21.79 -4.47 11.88
N SER A 242 -21.47 -5.39 10.95
CA SER A 242 -22.42 -6.43 10.48
C SER A 242 -22.34 -7.76 11.24
#